data_5c767352294e4d4a324c2d91be40e7c1
#
_entry.id   5c767352294e4d4a324c2d91be40e7c1
#
_cell.length_a   1.000
_cell.length_b   1.000
_cell.length_c   1.000
_cell.angle_alpha   90.00
_cell.angle_beta   90.00
_cell.angle_gamma   90.00
#
_symmetry.space_group_name_H-M   'P 1'
#
loop_
_entity.id
_entity.type
_entity.pdbx_description
1 polymer ?
#
loop_
_entity_poly.entity_id
_entity_poly.type
_entity_poly.pdbx_seq_one_letter_code
_entity_poly.pdbx_strand_id
1 'polypeptide(L)'
;MTNEQSIIKVERLTKRIGSKTLVENISFEVKKGEVVGLLGPNGAGKTTLMRMMVGMIRMTEGEVWIDGQSVKQQFESTASKIGAVIETPEFYPFLSGYENLTYFGRMNGNVTEERIDEVVNLLGMGQVIDRKVKAYSLGMRQRLGIAQALIHDPDVLILDEPTNGLDPSGIHEMRMYIKKIAHEQGKAVLVSSHLLSEVELMCDRVIIIQHGEYVATQNIQHNQSEEMETIRIRVDDANKAAEMLEQDVLIKGNDLLIHVKDEEIPNVIRTLLEKNIQVYRVYEERKTLEEQFLELTGGKDIV
;
A
#
# COMPACT_ATOMS: atom_id res chain seq x y z
N MET A 1 4.61 13.00 -21.27
CA MET A 1 4.62 13.65 -19.94
C MET A 1 3.24 13.43 -19.38
N THR A 2 3.03 12.35 -18.65
CA THR A 2 1.77 12.10 -17.92
C THR A 2 1.68 13.12 -16.81
N ASN A 3 0.62 13.94 -16.83
CA ASN A 3 0.34 14.94 -15.82
C ASN A 3 0.08 14.19 -14.50
N GLU A 4 1.09 14.10 -13.64
CA GLU A 4 1.04 13.40 -12.35
C GLU A 4 0.20 14.22 -11.34
N GLN A 5 -1.11 14.32 -11.61
CA GLN A 5 -2.00 15.11 -10.78
C GLN A 5 -2.31 14.34 -9.50
N SER A 6 -1.95 14.93 -8.36
CA SER A 6 -2.38 14.47 -7.04
C SER A 6 -3.90 14.58 -6.93
N ILE A 7 -4.57 13.48 -6.60
CA ILE A 7 -6.03 13.44 -6.42
C ILE A 7 -6.44 13.50 -4.95
N ILE A 8 -5.58 12.98 -4.06
CA ILE A 8 -5.72 13.15 -2.62
C ILE A 8 -4.59 14.06 -2.15
N LYS A 9 -4.95 15.12 -1.42
CA LYS A 9 -3.98 15.97 -0.74
C LYS A 9 -4.38 16.15 0.71
N VAL A 10 -3.48 15.80 1.61
CA VAL A 10 -3.63 15.95 3.05
C VAL A 10 -2.60 16.97 3.53
N GLU A 11 -3.04 18.02 4.20
CA GLU A 11 -2.17 19.08 4.72
C GLU A 11 -2.36 19.29 6.22
N ARG A 12 -1.28 19.09 6.97
CA ARG A 12 -1.17 19.34 8.41
C ARG A 12 -2.34 18.80 9.22
N LEU A 13 -2.79 17.59 8.84
CA LEU A 13 -3.96 16.97 9.43
C LEU A 13 -3.70 16.59 10.88
N THR A 14 -4.54 17.09 11.77
CA THR A 14 -4.42 16.89 13.22
C THR A 14 -5.76 16.51 13.83
N LYS A 15 -5.73 15.53 14.75
CA LYS A 15 -6.86 15.13 15.56
C LYS A 15 -6.52 15.10 17.03
N ARG A 16 -7.21 15.94 17.82
CA ARG A 16 -7.15 15.95 19.28
C ARG A 16 -8.52 15.65 19.87
N ILE A 17 -8.55 14.88 20.94
CA ILE A 17 -9.76 14.61 21.75
C ILE A 17 -9.39 14.87 23.22
N GLY A 18 -9.93 15.94 23.79
CA GLY A 18 -9.50 16.42 25.10
C GLY A 18 -8.02 16.76 25.11
N SER A 19 -7.25 16.17 26.00
CA SER A 19 -5.79 16.33 26.09
C SER A 19 -5.00 15.34 25.21
N LYS A 20 -5.66 14.36 24.59
CA LYS A 20 -4.98 13.32 23.82
C LYS A 20 -4.91 13.69 22.34
N THR A 21 -3.70 13.73 21.77
CA THR A 21 -3.47 13.82 20.34
C THR A 21 -3.45 12.41 19.76
N LEU A 22 -4.27 12.17 18.73
CA LEU A 22 -4.39 10.88 18.04
C LEU A 22 -3.67 10.89 16.70
N VAL A 23 -3.63 12.06 16.05
CA VAL A 23 -2.94 12.31 14.78
C VAL A 23 -2.37 13.73 14.87
N GLU A 24 -1.13 13.94 14.50
CA GLU A 24 -0.46 15.24 14.63
C GLU A 24 0.29 15.62 13.33
N ASN A 25 -0.16 16.74 12.74
CA ASN A 25 0.50 17.44 11.64
C ASN A 25 0.91 16.54 10.44
N ILE A 26 0.06 15.59 10.05
CA ILE A 26 0.34 14.67 8.95
C ILE A 26 0.03 15.34 7.60
N SER A 27 0.98 15.27 6.66
CA SER A 27 0.82 15.78 5.30
C SER A 27 1.34 14.76 4.29
N PHE A 28 0.56 14.51 3.24
CA PHE A 28 0.94 13.65 2.12
C PHE A 28 -0.01 13.83 0.94
N GLU A 29 0.34 13.25 -0.18
CA GLU A 29 -0.47 13.24 -1.41
C GLU A 29 -0.56 11.82 -1.97
N VAL A 30 -1.62 11.53 -2.74
CA VAL A 30 -1.79 10.29 -3.51
C VAL A 30 -2.16 10.66 -4.93
N LYS A 31 -1.51 10.04 -5.92
CA LYS A 31 -1.72 10.27 -7.34
C LYS A 31 -2.77 9.32 -7.91
N LYS A 32 -3.37 9.70 -9.05
CA LYS A 32 -4.20 8.76 -9.83
C LYS A 32 -3.39 7.55 -10.29
N GLY A 33 -3.98 6.36 -10.20
CA GLY A 33 -3.32 5.12 -10.58
C GLY A 33 -2.27 4.62 -9.60
N GLU A 34 -2.17 5.21 -8.40
CA GLU A 34 -1.19 4.85 -7.38
C GLU A 34 -1.84 4.08 -6.24
N VAL A 35 -1.18 3.04 -5.74
CA VAL A 35 -1.50 2.36 -4.49
C VAL A 35 -0.54 2.84 -3.40
N VAL A 36 -1.06 3.60 -2.44
CA VAL A 36 -0.27 4.08 -1.29
C VAL A 36 -0.64 3.29 -0.04
N GLY A 37 0.38 2.71 0.62
CA GLY A 37 0.25 2.04 1.91
C GLY A 37 0.40 3.01 3.07
N LEU A 38 -0.49 2.93 4.05
CA LEU A 38 -0.37 3.60 5.33
C LEU A 38 0.05 2.58 6.39
N LEU A 39 1.36 2.52 6.67
CA LEU A 39 1.97 1.53 7.56
C LEU A 39 2.15 2.08 8.97
N GLY A 40 1.90 1.24 9.96
CA GLY A 40 2.19 1.56 11.35
C GLY A 40 1.57 0.55 12.32
N PRO A 41 2.04 0.49 13.56
CA PRO A 41 1.51 -0.44 14.55
C PRO A 41 0.04 -0.15 14.90
N ASN A 42 -0.59 -1.08 15.62
CA ASN A 42 -1.93 -0.86 16.14
C ASN A 42 -1.94 0.35 17.09
N GLY A 43 -2.91 1.24 16.91
CA GLY A 43 -2.98 2.50 17.65
C GLY A 43 -2.11 3.64 17.10
N ALA A 44 -1.41 3.45 15.99
CA ALA A 44 -0.61 4.52 15.34
C ALA A 44 -1.43 5.69 14.77
N GLY A 45 -2.77 5.57 14.72
CA GLY A 45 -3.65 6.62 14.21
C GLY A 45 -4.16 6.39 12.78
N LYS A 46 -3.85 5.24 12.12
CA LYS A 46 -4.25 4.92 10.73
C LYS A 46 -5.75 5.09 10.49
N THR A 47 -6.58 4.36 11.22
CA THR A 47 -8.04 4.42 11.12
C THR A 47 -8.58 5.81 11.42
N THR A 48 -8.02 6.53 12.41
CA THR A 48 -8.41 7.90 12.74
C THR A 48 -8.12 8.85 11.58
N LEU A 49 -6.95 8.72 10.95
CA LEU A 49 -6.56 9.47 9.77
C LEU A 49 -7.54 9.23 8.63
N MET A 50 -7.81 7.97 8.29
CA MET A 50 -8.75 7.60 7.23
C MET A 50 -10.18 8.11 7.51
N ARG A 51 -10.67 7.99 8.74
CA ARG A 51 -11.99 8.52 9.13
C ARG A 51 -12.10 10.05 8.96
N MET A 52 -11.01 10.79 9.19
CA MET A 52 -10.98 12.23 8.90
C MET A 52 -11.03 12.48 7.39
N MET A 53 -10.27 11.70 6.60
CA MET A 53 -10.21 11.86 5.15
C MET A 53 -11.56 11.63 4.46
N VAL A 54 -12.37 10.69 4.97
CA VAL A 54 -13.72 10.43 4.45
C VAL A 54 -14.80 11.27 5.13
N GLY A 55 -14.43 12.17 6.04
CA GLY A 55 -15.37 13.08 6.73
C GLY A 55 -16.22 12.42 7.83
N MET A 56 -15.94 11.17 8.22
CA MET A 56 -16.65 10.48 9.33
C MET A 56 -16.41 11.14 10.69
N ILE A 57 -15.23 11.74 10.87
CA ILE A 57 -14.89 12.50 12.07
C ILE A 57 -14.29 13.86 11.70
N ARG A 58 -14.60 14.87 12.49
CA ARG A 58 -14.07 16.23 12.26
C ARG A 58 -12.58 16.30 12.54
N MET A 59 -11.83 16.93 11.66
CA MET A 59 -10.43 17.33 11.88
C MET A 59 -10.37 18.41 12.95
N THR A 60 -9.33 18.42 13.78
CA THR A 60 -9.06 19.50 14.72
C THR A 60 -8.35 20.64 14.00
N GLU A 61 -7.31 20.33 13.22
CA GLU A 61 -6.54 21.24 12.37
C GLU A 61 -6.23 20.57 11.04
N GLY A 62 -5.82 21.37 10.05
CA GLY A 62 -5.47 20.90 8.73
C GLY A 62 -6.64 20.78 7.78
N GLU A 63 -6.39 20.22 6.61
CA GLU A 63 -7.36 20.12 5.53
C GLU A 63 -7.10 18.87 4.68
N VAL A 64 -8.15 18.32 4.06
CA VAL A 64 -8.08 17.24 3.08
C VAL A 64 -8.78 17.70 1.81
N TRP A 65 -8.12 17.53 0.68
CA TRP A 65 -8.67 17.76 -0.65
C TRP A 65 -8.77 16.46 -1.43
N ILE A 66 -9.88 16.30 -2.11
CA ILE A 66 -10.13 15.23 -3.07
C ILE A 66 -10.42 15.89 -4.41
N ASP A 67 -9.58 15.65 -5.40
CA ASP A 67 -9.66 16.25 -6.73
C ASP A 67 -9.80 17.79 -6.64
N GLY A 68 -8.96 18.42 -5.82
CA GLY A 68 -8.94 19.86 -5.58
C GLY A 68 -10.10 20.41 -4.76
N GLN A 69 -11.03 19.58 -4.28
CA GLN A 69 -12.19 19.99 -3.47
C GLN A 69 -11.96 19.68 -1.99
N SER A 70 -12.25 20.63 -1.11
CA SER A 70 -12.12 20.47 0.33
C SER A 70 -13.19 19.52 0.90
N VAL A 71 -12.78 18.48 1.59
CA VAL A 71 -13.69 17.56 2.30
C VAL A 71 -14.50 18.29 3.36
N LYS A 72 -13.95 19.31 3.98
CA LYS A 72 -14.62 20.10 5.02
C LYS A 72 -15.68 21.04 4.48
N GLN A 73 -15.43 21.66 3.30
CA GLN A 73 -16.28 22.69 2.73
C GLN A 73 -17.28 22.13 1.71
N GLN A 74 -16.91 21.06 1.01
CA GLN A 74 -17.64 20.46 -0.12
C GLN A 74 -17.88 18.96 0.11
N PHE A 75 -18.37 18.60 1.30
CA PHE A 75 -18.48 17.20 1.74
C PHE A 75 -19.26 16.31 0.75
N GLU A 76 -20.44 16.74 0.31
CA GLU A 76 -21.29 15.94 -0.60
C GLU A 76 -20.58 15.65 -1.93
N SER A 77 -19.93 16.65 -2.50
CA SER A 77 -19.19 16.52 -3.76
C SER A 77 -17.92 15.68 -3.62
N THR A 78 -17.23 15.76 -2.47
CA THR A 78 -16.05 14.93 -2.21
C THR A 78 -16.44 13.49 -1.84
N ALA A 79 -17.52 13.29 -1.09
CA ALA A 79 -18.00 11.97 -0.71
C ALA A 79 -18.41 11.13 -1.93
N SER A 80 -18.99 11.75 -2.97
CA SER A 80 -19.33 11.05 -4.22
C SER A 80 -18.11 10.57 -5.02
N LYS A 81 -16.92 11.11 -4.74
CA LYS A 81 -15.64 10.72 -5.36
C LYS A 81 -14.85 9.70 -4.56
N ILE A 82 -15.33 9.34 -3.37
CA ILE A 82 -14.63 8.43 -2.46
C ILE A 82 -15.44 7.16 -2.27
N GLY A 83 -14.83 6.01 -2.57
CA GLY A 83 -15.24 4.72 -2.04
C GLY A 83 -14.41 4.37 -0.80
N ALA A 84 -15.04 3.93 0.26
CA ALA A 84 -14.30 3.60 1.48
C ALA A 84 -14.83 2.34 2.16
N VAL A 85 -13.91 1.53 2.67
CA VAL A 85 -14.18 0.44 3.61
C VAL A 85 -13.33 0.69 4.84
N ILE A 86 -13.96 1.23 5.89
CA ILE A 86 -13.30 1.51 7.16
C ILE A 86 -13.92 0.58 8.20
N GLU A 87 -13.08 -0.28 8.78
CA GLU A 87 -13.51 -1.42 9.60
C GLU A 87 -14.19 -2.53 8.78
N THR A 88 -14.92 -3.43 9.47
CA THR A 88 -15.57 -4.57 8.81
C THR A 88 -16.84 -4.11 8.08
N PRO A 89 -16.99 -4.42 6.78
CA PRO A 89 -18.20 -4.06 6.07
C PRO A 89 -19.41 -4.85 6.59
N GLU A 90 -20.50 -4.15 6.85
CA GLU A 90 -21.76 -4.74 7.32
C GLU A 90 -22.78 -4.80 6.20
N PHE A 91 -23.45 -5.94 6.10
CA PHE A 91 -24.45 -6.24 5.07
C PHE A 91 -25.70 -6.83 5.70
N TYR A 92 -26.79 -6.80 4.97
CA TYR A 92 -28.01 -7.55 5.33
C TYR A 92 -27.77 -9.05 5.11
N PRO A 93 -27.65 -9.85 6.17
CA PRO A 93 -27.18 -11.25 6.07
C PRO A 93 -28.21 -12.18 5.39
N PHE A 94 -29.47 -11.78 5.36
CA PHE A 94 -30.58 -12.51 4.73
C PHE A 94 -30.77 -12.20 3.24
N LEU A 95 -30.13 -11.15 2.72
CA LEU A 95 -30.06 -10.82 1.31
C LEU A 95 -28.84 -11.50 0.66
N SER A 96 -28.90 -11.67 -0.66
CA SER A 96 -27.73 -12.07 -1.47
C SER A 96 -26.73 -10.91 -1.56
N GLY A 97 -25.52 -11.21 -2.05
CA GLY A 97 -24.55 -10.15 -2.34
C GLY A 97 -25.09 -9.16 -3.37
N TYR A 98 -25.72 -9.68 -4.44
CA TYR A 98 -26.31 -8.84 -5.50
C TYR A 98 -27.42 -7.93 -4.97
N GLU A 99 -28.34 -8.49 -4.16
CA GLU A 99 -29.42 -7.71 -3.52
C GLU A 99 -28.86 -6.61 -2.60
N ASN A 100 -27.79 -6.91 -1.85
CA ASN A 100 -27.10 -5.89 -1.05
C ASN A 100 -26.53 -4.78 -1.92
N LEU A 101 -25.78 -5.10 -3.00
CA LEU A 101 -25.22 -4.10 -3.91
C LEU A 101 -26.33 -3.27 -4.58
N THR A 102 -27.44 -3.88 -5.01
CA THR A 102 -28.59 -3.18 -5.56
C THR A 102 -29.20 -2.21 -4.53
N TYR A 103 -29.34 -2.65 -3.28
CA TYR A 103 -29.87 -1.81 -2.21
C TYR A 103 -28.98 -0.58 -1.97
N PHE A 104 -27.67 -0.77 -1.81
CA PHE A 104 -26.72 0.32 -1.62
C PHE A 104 -26.57 1.19 -2.88
N GLY A 105 -26.66 0.61 -4.07
CA GLY A 105 -26.64 1.33 -5.33
C GLY A 105 -27.79 2.34 -5.46
N ARG A 106 -28.99 1.96 -5.01
CA ARG A 106 -30.15 2.87 -4.96
C ARG A 106 -29.96 4.04 -3.99
N MET A 107 -29.20 3.84 -2.90
CA MET A 107 -28.88 4.91 -1.94
C MET A 107 -27.86 5.92 -2.51
N ASN A 108 -26.98 5.47 -3.40
CA ASN A 108 -25.97 6.31 -4.04
C ASN A 108 -26.44 6.99 -5.35
N GLY A 109 -27.74 6.93 -5.64
CA GLY A 109 -28.33 7.47 -6.87
C GLY A 109 -28.07 6.52 -8.05
N ASN A 110 -28.99 6.28 -8.88
CA ASN A 110 -29.04 5.59 -10.18
C ASN A 110 -27.84 4.72 -10.63
N VAL A 111 -27.30 3.89 -9.74
CA VAL A 111 -26.35 2.86 -10.12
C VAL A 111 -27.07 1.82 -10.96
N THR A 112 -26.58 1.57 -12.18
CA THR A 112 -27.21 0.62 -13.10
C THR A 112 -26.84 -0.83 -12.78
N GLU A 113 -27.63 -1.79 -13.26
CA GLU A 113 -27.34 -3.22 -13.10
C GLU A 113 -26.02 -3.59 -13.81
N GLU A 114 -25.77 -3.00 -14.98
CA GLU A 114 -24.53 -3.20 -15.72
C GLU A 114 -23.30 -2.78 -14.89
N ARG A 115 -23.41 -1.68 -14.14
CA ARG A 115 -22.32 -1.23 -13.27
C ARG A 115 -22.10 -2.17 -12.09
N ILE A 116 -23.16 -2.73 -11.53
CA ILE A 116 -23.05 -3.76 -10.48
C ILE A 116 -22.35 -5.01 -11.05
N ASP A 117 -22.74 -5.46 -12.23
CA ASP A 117 -22.15 -6.62 -12.91
C ASP A 117 -20.66 -6.41 -13.23
N GLU A 118 -20.27 -5.22 -13.70
CA GLU A 118 -18.87 -4.85 -13.91
C GLU A 118 -18.04 -5.01 -12.63
N VAL A 119 -18.51 -4.47 -11.51
CA VAL A 119 -17.80 -4.52 -10.23
C VAL A 119 -17.77 -5.93 -9.67
N VAL A 120 -18.86 -6.70 -9.79
CA VAL A 120 -18.92 -8.11 -9.41
C VAL A 120 -17.91 -8.94 -10.20
N ASN A 121 -17.80 -8.71 -11.50
CA ASN A 121 -16.82 -9.39 -12.36
C ASN A 121 -15.38 -8.97 -12.03
N LEU A 122 -15.14 -7.67 -11.78
CA LEU A 122 -13.83 -7.14 -11.39
C LEU A 122 -13.27 -7.86 -10.16
N LEU A 123 -14.12 -8.15 -9.18
CA LEU A 123 -13.77 -8.76 -7.90
C LEU A 123 -13.95 -10.29 -7.87
N GLY A 124 -14.20 -10.92 -9.03
CA GLY A 124 -14.32 -12.37 -9.15
C GLY A 124 -15.47 -12.97 -8.34
N MET A 125 -16.56 -12.21 -8.12
CA MET A 125 -17.67 -12.64 -7.27
C MET A 125 -18.81 -13.34 -8.02
N GLY A 126 -18.78 -13.45 -9.35
CA GLY A 126 -19.90 -13.95 -10.17
C GLY A 126 -20.48 -15.29 -9.71
N GLN A 127 -19.66 -16.25 -9.26
CA GLN A 127 -20.15 -17.56 -8.81
C GLN A 127 -20.83 -17.55 -7.43
N VAL A 128 -20.64 -16.50 -6.64
CA VAL A 128 -21.08 -16.45 -5.25
C VAL A 128 -22.06 -15.31 -4.95
N ILE A 129 -22.20 -14.36 -5.88
CA ILE A 129 -22.93 -13.13 -5.65
C ILE A 129 -24.41 -13.34 -5.32
N ASP A 130 -25.04 -14.42 -5.84
CA ASP A 130 -26.44 -14.76 -5.60
C ASP A 130 -26.67 -15.53 -4.29
N ARG A 131 -25.59 -15.91 -3.58
CA ARG A 131 -25.70 -16.56 -2.28
C ARG A 131 -26.01 -15.53 -1.19
N LYS A 132 -26.77 -15.94 -0.17
CA LYS A 132 -27.03 -15.08 1.01
C LYS A 132 -25.75 -14.75 1.75
N VAL A 133 -25.55 -13.47 2.14
CA VAL A 133 -24.34 -12.99 2.79
C VAL A 133 -24.04 -13.68 4.11
N LYS A 134 -25.03 -14.20 4.82
CA LYS A 134 -24.82 -15.03 6.03
C LYS A 134 -23.92 -16.25 5.79
N ALA A 135 -23.84 -16.74 4.54
CA ALA A 135 -23.01 -17.90 4.16
C ALA A 135 -21.64 -17.49 3.59
N TYR A 136 -21.33 -16.19 3.58
CA TYR A 136 -20.05 -15.68 3.06
C TYR A 136 -18.90 -15.91 4.05
N SER A 137 -17.75 -16.32 3.53
CA SER A 137 -16.48 -16.26 4.26
C SER A 137 -16.08 -14.81 4.52
N LEU A 138 -15.07 -14.61 5.36
CA LEU A 138 -14.52 -13.27 5.61
C LEU A 138 -14.04 -12.62 4.30
N GLY A 139 -13.26 -13.34 3.49
CA GLY A 139 -12.76 -12.84 2.19
C GLY A 139 -13.88 -12.49 1.21
N MET A 140 -14.99 -13.26 1.18
CA MET A 140 -16.15 -12.91 0.38
C MET A 140 -16.83 -11.63 0.87
N ARG A 141 -16.92 -11.42 2.18
CA ARG A 141 -17.46 -10.17 2.76
C ARG A 141 -16.57 -8.99 2.49
N GLN A 142 -15.25 -9.13 2.59
CA GLN A 142 -14.29 -8.07 2.24
C GLN A 142 -14.42 -7.67 0.77
N ARG A 143 -14.46 -8.64 -0.15
CA ARG A 143 -14.68 -8.36 -1.58
C ARG A 143 -16.01 -7.67 -1.85
N LEU A 144 -17.08 -8.08 -1.17
CA LEU A 144 -18.38 -7.41 -1.28
C LEU A 144 -18.32 -5.97 -0.75
N GLY A 145 -17.54 -5.70 0.32
CA GLY A 145 -17.31 -4.34 0.83
C GLY A 145 -16.60 -3.45 -0.18
N ILE A 146 -15.58 -3.96 -0.85
CA ILE A 146 -14.92 -3.24 -1.94
C ILE A 146 -15.87 -3.03 -3.11
N ALA A 147 -16.70 -4.04 -3.45
CA ALA A 147 -17.73 -3.91 -4.47
C ALA A 147 -18.67 -2.74 -4.14
N GLN A 148 -19.20 -2.72 -2.92
CA GLN A 148 -20.05 -1.63 -2.44
C GLN A 148 -19.36 -0.24 -2.54
N ALA A 149 -18.07 -0.18 -2.18
CA ALA A 149 -17.31 1.06 -2.25
C ALA A 149 -17.06 1.52 -3.71
N LEU A 150 -17.13 0.63 -4.69
CA LEU A 150 -16.84 0.93 -6.10
C LEU A 150 -18.08 1.15 -6.98
N ILE A 151 -19.29 0.78 -6.54
CA ILE A 151 -20.49 0.77 -7.40
C ILE A 151 -20.85 2.16 -7.94
N HIS A 152 -20.55 3.25 -7.21
CA HIS A 152 -20.81 4.63 -7.65
C HIS A 152 -19.67 5.25 -8.45
N ASP A 153 -18.69 4.44 -8.88
CA ASP A 153 -17.52 4.79 -9.69
C ASP A 153 -16.64 5.91 -9.10
N PRO A 154 -16.16 5.78 -7.87
CA PRO A 154 -15.32 6.80 -7.24
C PRO A 154 -13.97 6.91 -7.91
N ASP A 155 -13.32 8.08 -7.82
CA ASP A 155 -11.93 8.31 -8.23
C ASP A 155 -10.91 7.81 -7.19
N VAL A 156 -11.32 7.72 -5.93
CA VAL A 156 -10.50 7.40 -4.76
C VAL A 156 -11.09 6.20 -4.04
N LEU A 157 -10.24 5.24 -3.66
CA LEU A 157 -10.62 4.10 -2.82
C LEU A 157 -9.77 4.09 -1.55
N ILE A 158 -10.42 4.06 -0.37
CA ILE A 158 -9.77 4.03 0.94
C ILE A 158 -10.15 2.74 1.67
N LEU A 159 -9.15 1.92 2.01
CA LEU A 159 -9.34 0.60 2.60
C LEU A 159 -8.57 0.47 3.92
N ASP A 160 -9.28 0.26 5.02
CA ASP A 160 -8.66 0.05 6.33
C ASP A 160 -8.46 -1.44 6.59
N GLU A 161 -7.20 -1.89 6.64
CA GLU A 161 -6.78 -3.29 6.91
C GLU A 161 -7.51 -4.33 6.02
N PRO A 162 -7.56 -4.18 4.66
CA PRO A 162 -8.43 -5.00 3.79
C PRO A 162 -8.04 -6.49 3.73
N THR A 163 -6.84 -6.85 4.17
CA THR A 163 -6.28 -8.21 4.18
C THR A 163 -6.39 -8.88 5.55
N ASN A 164 -6.77 -8.12 6.58
CA ASN A 164 -6.77 -8.63 7.95
C ASN A 164 -7.71 -9.83 8.13
N GLY A 165 -7.16 -10.92 8.69
CA GLY A 165 -7.90 -12.16 8.96
C GLY A 165 -8.19 -13.02 7.73
N LEU A 166 -7.66 -12.69 6.56
CA LEU A 166 -7.74 -13.54 5.38
C LEU A 166 -6.70 -14.65 5.42
N ASP A 167 -6.99 -15.75 4.76
CA ASP A 167 -6.01 -16.79 4.47
C ASP A 167 -5.01 -16.33 3.37
N PRO A 168 -3.87 -17.01 3.18
CA PRO A 168 -2.86 -16.60 2.21
C PRO A 168 -3.39 -16.46 0.78
N SER A 169 -4.36 -17.30 0.37
CA SER A 169 -5.00 -17.21 -0.94
C SER A 169 -5.84 -15.94 -1.05
N GLY A 170 -6.64 -15.64 -0.02
CA GLY A 170 -7.46 -14.43 0.04
C GLY A 170 -6.64 -13.14 0.03
N ILE A 171 -5.49 -13.13 0.73
CA ILE A 171 -4.54 -12.02 0.72
C ILE A 171 -3.99 -11.80 -0.71
N HIS A 172 -3.59 -12.89 -1.38
CA HIS A 172 -3.09 -12.81 -2.76
C HIS A 172 -4.15 -12.25 -3.72
N GLU A 173 -5.37 -12.78 -3.68
CA GLU A 173 -6.48 -12.30 -4.50
C GLU A 173 -6.80 -10.81 -4.23
N MET A 174 -6.88 -10.42 -2.94
CA MET A 174 -7.16 -9.04 -2.54
C MET A 174 -6.13 -8.08 -3.11
N ARG A 175 -4.85 -8.43 -3.04
CA ARG A 175 -3.74 -7.67 -3.62
C ARG A 175 -3.90 -7.49 -5.13
N MET A 176 -4.25 -8.57 -5.84
CA MET A 176 -4.48 -8.51 -7.29
C MET A 176 -5.62 -7.55 -7.64
N TYR A 177 -6.73 -7.58 -6.89
CA TYR A 177 -7.86 -6.67 -7.12
C TYR A 177 -7.48 -5.22 -6.85
N ILE A 178 -6.78 -4.92 -5.75
CA ILE A 178 -6.34 -3.57 -5.41
C ILE A 178 -5.43 -2.99 -6.49
N LYS A 179 -4.43 -3.76 -6.95
CA LYS A 179 -3.55 -3.35 -8.05
C LYS A 179 -4.32 -3.11 -9.34
N LYS A 180 -5.25 -3.99 -9.68
CA LYS A 180 -6.07 -3.84 -10.88
C LYS A 180 -6.93 -2.56 -10.84
N ILE A 181 -7.54 -2.27 -9.69
CA ILE A 181 -8.34 -1.05 -9.47
C ILE A 181 -7.48 0.20 -9.66
N ALA A 182 -6.26 0.21 -9.11
CA ALA A 182 -5.37 1.36 -9.25
C ALA A 182 -4.80 1.46 -10.66
N HIS A 183 -4.04 0.46 -11.11
CA HIS A 183 -3.22 0.56 -12.30
C HIS A 183 -4.01 0.44 -13.61
N GLU A 184 -5.06 -0.41 -13.66
CA GLU A 184 -5.84 -0.59 -14.89
C GLU A 184 -7.04 0.37 -14.97
N GLN A 185 -7.67 0.72 -13.83
CA GLN A 185 -8.80 1.66 -13.82
C GLN A 185 -8.40 3.10 -13.50
N GLY A 186 -7.12 3.35 -13.20
CA GLY A 186 -6.58 4.68 -12.91
C GLY A 186 -7.07 5.31 -11.61
N LYS A 187 -7.60 4.52 -10.65
CA LYS A 187 -8.07 5.04 -9.38
C LYS A 187 -6.91 5.24 -8.39
N ALA A 188 -7.00 6.26 -7.53
CA ALA A 188 -6.09 6.39 -6.41
C ALA A 188 -6.54 5.47 -5.27
N VAL A 189 -5.65 4.65 -4.75
CA VAL A 189 -5.97 3.71 -3.68
C VAL A 189 -5.07 3.97 -2.47
N LEU A 190 -5.70 4.19 -1.31
CA LEU A 190 -5.03 4.27 -0.01
C LEU A 190 -5.42 3.05 0.82
N VAL A 191 -4.44 2.26 1.24
CA VAL A 191 -4.65 1.09 2.09
C VAL A 191 -3.90 1.22 3.40
N SER A 192 -4.49 0.83 4.53
CA SER A 192 -3.74 0.67 5.77
C SER A 192 -3.30 -0.78 5.96
N SER A 193 -2.15 -0.97 6.58
CA SER A 193 -1.71 -2.26 7.11
C SER A 193 -0.79 -2.06 8.31
N HIS A 194 -0.71 -3.06 9.16
CA HIS A 194 0.32 -3.17 10.19
C HIS A 194 1.42 -4.18 9.78
N LEU A 195 1.25 -4.87 8.66
CA LEU A 195 2.18 -5.87 8.13
C LEU A 195 2.96 -5.31 6.94
N LEU A 196 4.26 -5.16 7.15
CA LEU A 196 5.17 -4.62 6.16
C LEU A 196 5.22 -5.45 4.87
N SER A 197 5.28 -6.79 5.01
CA SER A 197 5.31 -7.72 3.87
C SER A 197 4.07 -7.64 2.96
N GLU A 198 2.92 -7.23 3.49
CA GLU A 198 1.73 -7.01 2.68
C GLU A 198 1.84 -5.73 1.85
N VAL A 199 2.34 -4.66 2.49
CA VAL A 199 2.53 -3.34 1.86
C VAL A 199 3.57 -3.43 0.74
N GLU A 200 4.70 -4.11 0.97
CA GLU A 200 5.75 -4.34 -0.03
C GLU A 200 5.22 -5.00 -1.31
N LEU A 201 4.30 -5.93 -1.16
CA LEU A 201 3.79 -6.70 -2.29
C LEU A 201 2.58 -6.03 -2.99
N MET A 202 1.97 -5.02 -2.37
CA MET A 202 0.72 -4.42 -2.83
C MET A 202 0.87 -2.97 -3.28
N CYS A 203 1.71 -2.19 -2.61
CA CYS A 203 1.76 -0.74 -2.77
C CYS A 203 2.91 -0.30 -3.69
N ASP A 204 2.77 0.86 -4.29
CA ASP A 204 3.83 1.53 -5.06
C ASP A 204 4.69 2.40 -4.14
N ARG A 205 4.07 2.93 -3.07
CA ARG A 205 4.69 3.78 -2.07
C ARG A 205 4.06 3.54 -0.70
N VAL A 206 4.84 3.72 0.35
CA VAL A 206 4.40 3.58 1.74
C VAL A 206 4.64 4.86 2.52
N ILE A 207 3.67 5.23 3.34
CA ILE A 207 3.72 6.29 4.34
C ILE A 207 3.75 5.61 5.70
N ILE A 208 4.78 5.88 6.48
CA ILE A 208 4.98 5.28 7.80
C ILE A 208 4.50 6.26 8.86
N ILE A 209 3.61 5.81 9.73
CA ILE A 209 3.12 6.58 10.88
C ILE A 209 3.34 5.81 12.19
N GLN A 210 3.69 6.54 13.23
CA GLN A 210 3.88 6.00 14.58
C GLN A 210 3.41 7.03 15.61
N HIS A 211 2.67 6.60 16.63
CA HIS A 211 2.15 7.48 17.69
C HIS A 211 1.36 8.72 17.20
N GLY A 212 0.72 8.60 16.05
CA GLY A 212 -0.02 9.71 15.43
C GLY A 212 0.82 10.66 14.60
N GLU A 213 2.12 10.44 14.48
CA GLU A 213 3.06 11.29 13.75
C GLU A 213 3.55 10.63 12.47
N TYR A 214 3.88 11.46 11.49
CA TYR A 214 4.55 11.04 10.26
C TYR A 214 6.02 10.70 10.56
N VAL A 215 6.46 9.52 10.13
CA VAL A 215 7.86 9.07 10.27
C VAL A 215 8.61 9.22 8.96
N ALA A 216 8.11 8.61 7.88
CA ALA A 216 8.78 8.60 6.58
C ALA A 216 7.81 8.26 5.45
N THR A 217 8.24 8.57 4.23
CA THR A 217 7.64 8.03 2.99
C THR A 217 8.70 7.31 2.20
N GLN A 218 8.39 6.11 1.70
CA GLN A 218 9.28 5.31 0.87
C GLN A 218 8.58 4.82 -0.38
N ASN A 219 9.28 4.87 -1.52
CA ASN A 219 8.83 4.24 -2.74
C ASN A 219 9.18 2.75 -2.68
N ILE A 220 8.21 1.91 -3.00
CA ILE A 220 8.43 0.48 -3.13
C ILE A 220 8.79 0.25 -4.59
N GLN A 221 10.10 0.29 -4.89
CA GLN A 221 10.55 0.08 -6.25
C GLN A 221 10.40 -1.40 -6.62
N HIS A 222 9.49 -1.68 -7.51
CA HIS A 222 9.42 -2.97 -8.22
C HIS A 222 10.21 -2.93 -9.54
N ASN A 223 11.00 -1.88 -9.81
CA ASN A 223 11.61 -1.67 -11.13
C ASN A 223 13.07 -1.28 -11.10
N GLN A 224 13.80 -1.97 -11.94
CA GLN A 224 14.89 -1.59 -12.83
C GLN A 224 15.12 -0.07 -12.90
N SER A 225 15.74 0.52 -11.90
CA SER A 225 16.36 1.82 -12.08
C SER A 225 17.83 1.58 -12.42
N GLU A 226 18.36 2.44 -13.30
CA GLU A 226 19.77 2.52 -13.66
C GLU A 226 20.70 2.95 -12.49
N GLU A 227 20.22 2.81 -11.25
CA GLU A 227 20.94 3.13 -10.03
C GLU A 227 21.91 1.98 -9.69
N MET A 228 23.06 2.34 -9.12
CA MET A 228 24.03 1.37 -8.62
C MET A 228 23.39 0.52 -7.54
N GLU A 229 23.36 -0.79 -7.75
CA GLU A 229 22.84 -1.76 -6.79
C GLU A 229 23.92 -2.21 -5.83
N THR A 230 23.55 -2.50 -4.60
CA THR A 230 24.48 -3.14 -3.67
C THR A 230 24.43 -4.64 -3.90
N ILE A 231 25.51 -5.18 -4.48
CA ILE A 231 25.66 -6.62 -4.71
C ILE A 231 26.52 -7.21 -3.62
N ARG A 232 26.06 -8.33 -3.10
CA ARG A 232 26.77 -9.13 -2.12
C ARG A 232 27.32 -10.38 -2.78
N ILE A 233 28.65 -10.53 -2.76
CA ILE A 233 29.36 -11.63 -3.38
C ILE A 233 30.08 -12.45 -2.30
N ARG A 234 29.71 -13.71 -2.15
CA ARG A 234 30.41 -14.64 -1.25
C ARG A 234 31.56 -15.26 -1.96
N VAL A 235 32.77 -15.11 -1.39
CA VAL A 235 34.04 -15.60 -1.92
C VAL A 235 34.78 -16.46 -0.89
N ASP A 236 35.83 -17.14 -1.33
CA ASP A 236 36.74 -17.90 -0.46
C ASP A 236 37.66 -17.02 0.39
N ASP A 237 38.16 -15.89 -0.17
CA ASP A 237 39.02 -14.93 0.51
C ASP A 237 38.59 -13.50 0.18
N ALA A 238 37.83 -12.89 1.10
CA ALA A 238 37.27 -11.59 0.90
C ALA A 238 38.32 -10.46 0.94
N ASN A 239 39.36 -10.60 1.73
CA ASN A 239 40.44 -9.59 1.82
C ASN A 239 41.22 -9.53 0.50
N LYS A 240 41.65 -10.71 0.01
CA LYS A 240 42.35 -10.81 -1.25
C LYS A 240 41.49 -10.37 -2.42
N ALA A 241 40.19 -10.67 -2.41
CA ALA A 241 39.25 -10.27 -3.45
C ALA A 241 39.05 -8.75 -3.48
N ALA A 242 38.93 -8.08 -2.32
CA ALA A 242 38.78 -6.64 -2.21
C ALA A 242 39.99 -5.88 -2.76
N GLU A 243 41.20 -6.35 -2.51
CA GLU A 243 42.44 -5.74 -3.03
C GLU A 243 42.52 -5.79 -4.57
N MET A 244 41.78 -6.69 -5.21
CA MET A 244 41.82 -6.90 -6.66
C MET A 244 40.73 -6.14 -7.44
N LEU A 245 39.75 -5.57 -6.71
CA LEU A 245 38.69 -4.76 -7.31
C LEU A 245 39.07 -3.28 -7.19
N GLU A 246 39.02 -2.57 -8.32
CA GLU A 246 39.39 -1.14 -8.42
C GLU A 246 38.30 -0.19 -7.89
N GLN A 247 37.42 -0.68 -7.00
CA GLN A 247 36.28 0.06 -6.50
C GLN A 247 36.14 -0.11 -4.98
N ASP A 248 35.35 0.75 -4.35
CA ASP A 248 35.10 0.68 -2.92
C ASP A 248 34.31 -0.60 -2.58
N VAL A 249 34.94 -1.45 -1.77
CA VAL A 249 34.39 -2.74 -1.34
C VAL A 249 34.29 -2.75 0.19
N LEU A 250 33.11 -3.04 0.67
CA LEU A 250 32.89 -3.25 2.10
C LEU A 250 32.91 -4.76 2.39
N ILE A 251 33.75 -5.19 3.34
CA ILE A 251 33.89 -6.62 3.69
C ILE A 251 33.05 -6.93 4.92
N LYS A 252 32.17 -7.96 4.80
CA LYS A 252 31.43 -8.54 5.91
C LYS A 252 31.70 -10.05 5.99
N GLY A 253 32.67 -10.46 6.79
CA GLY A 253 33.12 -11.86 6.86
C GLY A 253 33.73 -12.32 5.53
N ASN A 254 33.15 -13.32 4.87
CA ASN A 254 33.56 -13.80 3.55
C ASN A 254 32.71 -13.19 2.40
N ASP A 255 31.94 -12.18 2.69
CA ASP A 255 31.11 -11.52 1.70
C ASP A 255 31.67 -10.12 1.36
N LEU A 256 31.73 -9.83 0.07
CA LEU A 256 32.02 -8.49 -0.47
C LEU A 256 30.71 -7.76 -0.75
N LEU A 257 30.58 -6.54 -0.31
CA LEU A 257 29.50 -5.65 -0.72
C LEU A 257 30.08 -4.58 -1.64
N ILE A 258 29.53 -4.51 -2.84
CA ILE A 258 29.98 -3.59 -3.88
C ILE A 258 28.78 -2.84 -4.47
N HIS A 259 28.98 -1.58 -4.84
CA HIS A 259 27.98 -0.79 -5.54
C HIS A 259 28.31 -0.80 -7.03
N VAL A 260 27.52 -1.50 -7.81
CA VAL A 260 27.71 -1.66 -9.26
C VAL A 260 26.38 -1.66 -10.00
N LYS A 261 26.44 -1.36 -11.31
CA LYS A 261 25.31 -1.57 -12.20
C LYS A 261 25.21 -3.04 -12.62
N ASP A 262 24.01 -3.51 -12.90
CA ASP A 262 23.76 -4.88 -13.38
C ASP A 262 24.68 -5.29 -14.53
N GLU A 263 24.91 -4.38 -15.47
CA GLU A 263 25.77 -4.59 -16.63
C GLU A 263 27.25 -4.82 -16.26
N GLU A 264 27.69 -4.38 -15.10
CA GLU A 264 29.08 -4.49 -14.61
C GLU A 264 29.32 -5.77 -13.81
N ILE A 265 28.27 -6.41 -13.27
CA ILE A 265 28.35 -7.62 -12.45
C ILE A 265 29.13 -8.75 -13.17
N PRO A 266 28.88 -9.06 -14.45
CA PRO A 266 29.64 -10.10 -15.15
C PRO A 266 31.14 -9.81 -15.24
N ASN A 267 31.54 -8.54 -15.33
CA ASN A 267 32.95 -8.14 -15.39
C ASN A 267 33.63 -8.29 -14.03
N VAL A 268 32.93 -7.91 -12.94
CA VAL A 268 33.40 -8.11 -11.56
C VAL A 268 33.66 -9.59 -11.28
N ILE A 269 32.68 -10.45 -11.62
CA ILE A 269 32.79 -11.89 -11.43
C ILE A 269 33.96 -12.44 -12.24
N ARG A 270 34.14 -12.04 -13.50
CA ARG A 270 35.24 -12.45 -14.36
C ARG A 270 36.60 -12.09 -13.75
N THR A 271 36.75 -10.84 -13.29
CA THR A 271 37.96 -10.35 -12.63
C THR A 271 38.34 -11.21 -11.42
N LEU A 272 37.37 -11.57 -10.57
CA LEU A 272 37.59 -12.40 -9.40
C LEU A 272 38.07 -13.83 -9.82
N LEU A 273 37.40 -14.43 -10.80
CA LEU A 273 37.76 -15.79 -11.27
C LEU A 273 39.11 -15.82 -11.94
N GLU A 274 39.48 -14.83 -12.76
CA GLU A 274 40.81 -14.71 -13.41
C GLU A 274 41.93 -14.58 -12.38
N LYS A 275 41.65 -14.03 -11.21
CA LYS A 275 42.59 -13.90 -10.07
C LYS A 275 42.57 -15.09 -9.10
N ASN A 276 41.92 -16.22 -9.50
CA ASN A 276 41.77 -17.43 -8.72
C ASN A 276 41.00 -17.22 -7.39
N ILE A 277 40.06 -16.30 -7.33
CA ILE A 277 39.09 -16.17 -6.24
C ILE A 277 37.87 -17.01 -6.60
N GLN A 278 37.42 -17.86 -5.70
CA GLN A 278 36.24 -18.68 -5.91
C GLN A 278 34.98 -17.89 -5.48
N VAL A 279 34.02 -17.75 -6.40
CA VAL A 279 32.74 -17.10 -6.15
C VAL A 279 31.70 -18.18 -5.85
N TYR A 280 31.13 -18.17 -4.65
CA TYR A 280 30.13 -19.15 -4.21
C TYR A 280 28.70 -18.69 -4.42
N ARG A 281 28.43 -17.39 -4.23
CA ARG A 281 27.10 -16.80 -4.37
C ARG A 281 27.20 -15.34 -4.77
N VAL A 282 26.26 -14.91 -5.59
CA VAL A 282 26.04 -13.50 -5.94
C VAL A 282 24.57 -13.22 -5.73
N TYR A 283 24.25 -12.22 -4.96
CA TYR A 283 22.87 -11.79 -4.74
C TYR A 283 22.82 -10.29 -4.44
N GLU A 284 21.73 -9.69 -4.82
CA GLU A 284 21.45 -8.30 -4.52
C GLU A 284 21.19 -8.14 -3.02
N GLU A 285 21.90 -7.22 -2.37
CA GLU A 285 21.64 -6.84 -0.98
C GLU A 285 20.70 -5.66 -0.96
N ARG A 286 19.41 -5.94 -1.07
CA ARG A 286 18.38 -4.93 -0.83
C ARG A 286 18.15 -4.84 0.68
N LYS A 287 18.27 -3.62 1.23
CA LYS A 287 17.73 -3.40 2.57
C LYS A 287 16.24 -3.67 2.49
N THR A 288 15.76 -4.64 3.24
CA THR A 288 14.32 -4.86 3.36
C THR A 288 13.67 -3.59 3.94
N LEU A 289 12.41 -3.34 3.60
CA LEU A 289 11.67 -2.24 4.24
C LEU A 289 11.67 -2.39 5.76
N GLU A 290 11.76 -3.63 6.28
CA GLU A 290 11.86 -3.91 7.70
C GLU A 290 13.16 -3.36 8.31
N GLU A 291 14.31 -3.59 7.65
CA GLU A 291 15.60 -3.04 8.08
C GLU A 291 15.60 -1.50 8.01
N GLN A 292 15.04 -0.95 6.94
CA GLN A 292 14.90 0.50 6.78
C GLN A 292 13.95 1.10 7.83
N PHE A 293 12.84 0.41 8.13
CA PHE A 293 11.91 0.80 9.18
C PHE A 293 12.56 0.77 10.57
N LEU A 294 13.30 -0.29 10.90
CA LEU A 294 14.02 -0.43 12.17
C LEU A 294 15.09 0.66 12.33
N GLU A 295 15.79 1.03 11.26
CA GLU A 295 16.74 2.16 11.29
C GLU A 295 16.02 3.49 11.55
N LEU A 296 14.88 3.75 10.93
CA LEU A 296 14.11 4.99 11.07
C LEU A 296 13.39 5.11 12.42
N THR A 297 12.96 3.98 12.99
CA THR A 297 12.22 3.97 14.26
C THR A 297 13.11 3.73 15.49
N GLY A 298 14.43 3.63 15.30
CA GLY A 298 15.39 3.42 16.40
C GLY A 298 15.29 2.03 17.03
N GLY A 299 14.91 1.00 16.26
CA GLY A 299 14.88 -0.40 16.72
C GLY A 299 13.75 -0.73 17.70
N LYS A 300 12.71 0.08 17.77
CA LYS A 300 11.50 -0.25 18.54
C LYS A 300 10.56 -1.09 17.69
N ASP A 301 10.35 -2.33 18.12
CA ASP A 301 9.60 -3.36 17.44
C ASP A 301 8.21 -2.94 16.95
N ILE A 302 7.87 -3.40 15.74
CA ILE A 302 6.47 -3.57 15.30
C ILE A 302 6.00 -4.89 15.94
N VAL A 303 5.51 -4.87 17.18
CA VAL A 303 4.80 -5.99 17.80
C VAL A 303 3.48 -5.48 18.32
#